data_0c2cda4a434d25f567e5a77543b1dfef
#
_entry.id   0c2cda4a434d25f567e5a77543b1dfef
#
_cell.length_a   1.000
_cell.length_b   1.000
_cell.length_c   1.000
_cell.angle_alpha   90.00
_cell.angle_beta   90.00
_cell.angle_gamma   90.00
#
_symmetry.space_group_name_H-M   'P 1'
#
loop_
_entity.id
_entity.type
_entity.pdbx_description
1 polymer ?
#
loop_
_entity_poly.entity_id
_entity_poly.type
_entity_poly.pdbx_seq_one_letter_code
_entity_poly.pdbx_strand_id
1 'polypeptide(L)'
;MSRSSEDYLQVLHLGDPAHTATLLARAANETGRDWRVLPLAKSPQAANAVARTVGRAWRGAWWEAHFWGAKLARPRIHLHSAMALPHVGWALGDYALHLHGTDIRTRRYEPAYTNRIYDAVTHARQVFYSTPDLREHLTDWRPEARLIPVPVDLDCPAAINPYHAQARSTGSYVFFVSRWEAVKGGNTQVEAAKCLRARLDQSVALVGLQWGDSQLLDAAQEAGVCLIPKLPGAQYRQVIRDAAACVGQTAGILSASELEALAEDVPLIAPLNPSWYDTSHPSLVDVPVWGGTALDPLDSETIAKLTLAALQTPVSKRPPTRDWVQRFHSPTAALTGVLEGYRAAGW
;
A
#
# COMPACT_ATOMS: atom_id res chain seq x y z
N MET A 1 3.99 7.31 -38.00
CA MET A 1 5.00 8.15 -37.37
C MET A 1 5.07 7.71 -35.93
N SER A 2 6.19 7.10 -35.52
CA SER A 2 6.44 6.68 -34.15
C SER A 2 6.53 7.94 -33.29
N ARG A 3 5.57 8.15 -32.34
CA ARG A 3 5.72 9.14 -31.28
C ARG A 3 6.88 8.71 -30.43
N SER A 4 7.91 9.53 -30.40
CA SER A 4 9.18 9.27 -29.74
C SER A 4 9.00 9.22 -28.20
N SER A 5 9.98 8.68 -27.50
CA SER A 5 10.06 8.56 -26.03
C SER A 5 9.95 9.91 -25.29
N GLU A 6 9.81 11.02 -25.99
CA GLU A 6 9.67 12.38 -25.47
C GLU A 6 8.24 12.71 -24.96
N ASP A 7 7.23 11.90 -25.31
CA ASP A 7 5.82 12.24 -25.08
C ASP A 7 5.39 12.25 -23.59
N TYR A 8 6.20 11.73 -22.65
CA TYR A 8 5.89 11.68 -21.21
C TYR A 8 6.95 12.31 -20.32
N LEU A 9 7.60 13.35 -20.85
CA LEU A 9 8.68 14.04 -20.14
C LEU A 9 8.21 14.71 -18.86
N GLN A 10 6.99 15.25 -18.84
CA GLN A 10 6.45 15.97 -17.69
C GLN A 10 5.11 15.40 -17.24
N VAL A 11 5.06 14.89 -16.01
CA VAL A 11 3.86 14.43 -15.35
C VAL A 11 3.77 15.04 -13.96
N LEU A 12 2.59 15.54 -13.60
CA LEU A 12 2.26 15.99 -12.25
C LEU A 12 1.34 14.98 -11.58
N HIS A 13 1.86 14.29 -10.58
CA HIS A 13 1.09 13.42 -9.71
C HIS A 13 0.37 14.23 -8.64
N LEU A 14 -0.93 14.05 -8.49
CA LEU A 14 -1.75 14.68 -7.47
C LEU A 14 -2.18 13.64 -6.43
N GLY A 15 -1.62 13.75 -5.22
CA GLY A 15 -1.75 12.78 -4.15
C GLY A 15 -0.62 11.75 -4.15
N ASP A 16 -0.41 11.10 -2.99
CA ASP A 16 0.65 10.11 -2.80
C ASP A 16 0.25 9.04 -1.77
N PRO A 17 -0.80 8.25 -2.04
CA PRO A 17 -1.15 7.14 -1.17
C PRO A 17 -0.09 6.04 -1.23
N ALA A 18 0.30 5.55 -0.05
CA ALA A 18 1.34 4.52 0.11
C ALA A 18 2.67 4.85 -0.61
N HIS A 19 3.01 6.15 -0.77
CA HIS A 19 4.21 6.61 -1.48
C HIS A 19 4.31 6.18 -2.96
N THR A 20 3.22 5.71 -3.56
CA THR A 20 3.20 5.24 -4.95
C THR A 20 3.63 6.32 -5.93
N ALA A 21 3.10 7.54 -5.80
CA ALA A 21 3.46 8.66 -6.67
C ALA A 21 4.94 9.04 -6.53
N THR A 22 5.44 9.10 -5.31
CA THR A 22 6.86 9.40 -5.02
C THR A 22 7.79 8.37 -5.65
N LEU A 23 7.47 7.08 -5.53
CA LEU A 23 8.28 6.00 -6.11
C LEU A 23 8.25 6.01 -7.65
N LEU A 24 7.09 6.25 -8.25
CA LEU A 24 6.95 6.39 -9.70
C LEU A 24 7.73 7.61 -10.22
N ALA A 25 7.61 8.76 -9.56
CA ALA A 25 8.33 9.97 -9.95
C ALA A 25 9.84 9.80 -9.82
N ARG A 26 10.34 9.15 -8.75
CA ARG A 26 11.76 8.82 -8.59
C ARG A 26 12.25 7.98 -9.76
N ALA A 27 11.59 6.85 -10.05
CA ALA A 27 11.99 6.00 -11.16
C ALA A 27 11.92 6.69 -12.52
N ALA A 28 10.94 7.57 -12.76
CA ALA A 28 10.83 8.34 -13.98
C ALA A 28 11.98 9.35 -14.11
N ASN A 29 12.32 10.06 -13.03
CA ASN A 29 13.36 11.07 -13.01
C ASN A 29 14.76 10.46 -13.23
N GLU A 30 15.00 9.24 -12.74
CA GLU A 30 16.23 8.46 -13.02
C GLU A 30 16.39 8.13 -14.52
N THR A 31 15.32 8.18 -15.30
CA THR A 31 15.34 7.98 -16.75
C THR A 31 15.29 9.30 -17.55
N GLY A 32 15.55 10.44 -16.91
CA GLY A 32 15.61 11.76 -17.55
C GLY A 32 14.26 12.46 -17.74
N ARG A 33 13.19 11.97 -17.09
CA ARG A 33 11.86 12.62 -17.08
C ARG A 33 11.77 13.64 -15.96
N ASP A 34 10.84 14.59 -16.05
CA ASP A 34 10.53 15.57 -14.99
C ASP A 34 9.12 15.24 -14.41
N TRP A 35 9.06 14.19 -13.59
CA TRP A 35 7.84 13.84 -12.89
C TRP A 35 7.85 14.44 -11.49
N ARG A 36 6.76 15.09 -11.14
CA ARG A 36 6.61 15.80 -9.87
C ARG A 36 5.43 15.29 -9.08
N VAL A 37 5.51 15.38 -7.77
CA VAL A 37 4.44 14.98 -6.86
C VAL A 37 3.96 16.18 -6.07
N LEU A 38 2.67 16.46 -6.13
CA LEU A 38 1.99 17.42 -5.27
C LEU A 38 1.08 16.64 -4.31
N PRO A 39 1.53 16.39 -3.07
CA PRO A 39 0.75 15.62 -2.11
C PRO A 39 -0.52 16.38 -1.73
N LEU A 40 -1.61 15.66 -1.49
CA LEU A 40 -2.83 16.27 -0.95
C LEU A 40 -2.58 16.75 0.47
N ALA A 41 -3.04 17.97 0.77
CA ALA A 41 -2.84 18.58 2.07
C ALA A 41 -3.56 17.76 3.16
N LYS A 42 -2.80 17.21 4.11
CA LYS A 42 -3.35 16.53 5.29
C LYS A 42 -4.05 17.55 6.19
N SER A 43 -5.20 17.19 6.78
CA SER A 43 -5.86 18.04 7.77
C SER A 43 -4.95 18.33 8.96
N PRO A 44 -4.89 19.60 9.47
CA PRO A 44 -4.09 19.92 10.63
C PRO A 44 -4.60 19.21 11.86
N GLN A 45 -3.69 18.64 12.61
CA GLN A 45 -3.93 18.40 14.02
C GLN A 45 -3.75 19.73 14.76
N ALA A 46 -4.83 20.41 15.08
CA ALA A 46 -4.77 21.68 15.78
C ALA A 46 -5.64 21.64 17.05
N ALA A 47 -5.15 22.27 18.10
CA ALA A 47 -5.74 22.23 19.43
C ALA A 47 -7.16 22.84 19.50
N ASN A 48 -7.52 23.74 18.58
CA ASN A 48 -8.84 24.39 18.57
C ASN A 48 -9.41 24.55 17.15
N ALA A 49 -10.73 24.86 17.05
CA ALA A 49 -11.46 24.96 15.79
C ALA A 49 -10.95 26.10 14.89
N VAL A 50 -10.58 27.25 15.49
CA VAL A 50 -10.09 28.42 14.75
C VAL A 50 -8.75 28.10 14.09
N ALA A 51 -7.78 27.57 14.85
CA ALA A 51 -6.48 27.17 14.32
C ALA A 51 -6.62 26.10 13.22
N ARG A 52 -7.59 25.17 13.35
CA ARG A 52 -7.90 24.21 12.29
C ARG A 52 -8.38 24.87 11.02
N THR A 53 -9.30 25.85 11.14
CA THR A 53 -9.88 26.53 9.99
C THR A 53 -8.84 27.39 9.27
N VAL A 54 -8.08 28.20 10.00
CA VAL A 54 -6.98 29.00 9.44
C VAL A 54 -5.93 28.12 8.81
N GLY A 55 -5.53 27.05 9.47
CA GLY A 55 -4.55 26.11 8.92
C GLY A 55 -5.06 25.34 7.69
N ARG A 56 -6.37 25.10 7.54
CA ARG A 56 -6.96 24.55 6.31
C ARG A 56 -6.93 25.56 5.17
N ALA A 57 -7.35 26.81 5.44
CA ALA A 57 -7.36 27.86 4.43
C ALA A 57 -5.94 28.13 3.89
N TRP A 58 -4.96 28.30 4.78
CA TRP A 58 -3.56 28.51 4.40
C TRP A 58 -3.00 27.39 3.55
N ARG A 59 -3.26 26.12 3.94
CA ARG A 59 -2.80 24.97 3.16
C ARG A 59 -3.53 24.81 1.84
N GLY A 60 -4.82 25.11 1.80
CA GLY A 60 -5.57 25.17 0.54
C GLY A 60 -4.94 26.18 -0.41
N ALA A 61 -4.72 27.40 0.03
CA ALA A 61 -4.08 28.45 -0.76
C ALA A 61 -2.65 28.07 -1.21
N TRP A 62 -1.84 27.50 -0.30
CA TRP A 62 -0.52 27.01 -0.61
C TRP A 62 -0.56 25.92 -1.69
N TRP A 63 -1.47 24.94 -1.51
CA TRP A 63 -1.64 23.82 -2.44
C TRP A 63 -2.07 24.33 -3.83
N GLU A 64 -3.05 25.24 -3.88
CA GLU A 64 -3.53 25.83 -5.13
C GLU A 64 -2.41 26.60 -5.83
N ALA A 65 -1.67 27.42 -5.12
CA ALA A 65 -0.53 28.17 -5.70
C ALA A 65 0.47 27.22 -6.36
N HIS A 66 0.80 26.09 -5.70
CA HIS A 66 1.71 25.08 -6.25
C HIS A 66 1.09 24.33 -7.44
N PHE A 67 -0.21 24.00 -7.36
CA PHE A 67 -0.91 23.37 -8.48
C PHE A 67 -0.92 24.26 -9.72
N TRP A 68 -1.33 25.52 -9.57
CA TRP A 68 -1.36 26.46 -10.71
C TRP A 68 0.02 26.78 -11.24
N GLY A 69 1.01 26.94 -10.36
CA GLY A 69 2.40 27.12 -10.77
C GLY A 69 2.92 25.93 -11.60
N ALA A 70 2.66 24.70 -11.16
CA ALA A 70 3.05 23.50 -11.90
C ALA A 70 2.27 23.37 -13.22
N LYS A 71 0.98 23.78 -13.24
CA LYS A 71 0.13 23.71 -14.42
C LYS A 71 0.57 24.61 -15.56
N LEU A 72 1.33 25.68 -15.27
CA LEU A 72 1.89 26.57 -16.32
C LEU A 72 2.83 25.83 -17.28
N ALA A 73 3.53 24.81 -16.81
CA ALA A 73 4.35 23.93 -17.66
C ALA A 73 3.55 22.95 -18.51
N ARG A 74 2.22 22.95 -18.37
CA ARG A 74 1.29 22.04 -19.07
C ARG A 74 1.62 20.54 -18.91
N PRO A 75 1.96 20.06 -17.71
CA PRO A 75 2.23 18.64 -17.50
C PRO A 75 0.98 17.81 -17.71
N ARG A 76 1.16 16.55 -18.02
CA ARG A 76 0.09 15.55 -17.92
C ARG A 76 -0.27 15.33 -16.46
N ILE A 77 -1.53 15.13 -16.14
CA ILE A 77 -2.00 14.96 -14.77
C ILE A 77 -2.22 13.48 -14.46
N HIS A 78 -1.59 12.96 -13.43
CA HIS A 78 -1.85 11.65 -12.89
C HIS A 78 -2.46 11.77 -11.49
N LEU A 79 -3.76 11.51 -11.39
CA LEU A 79 -4.53 11.69 -10.16
C LEU A 79 -4.54 10.39 -9.34
N HIS A 80 -4.19 10.45 -8.05
CA HIS A 80 -4.14 9.30 -7.15
C HIS A 80 -5.33 9.26 -6.18
N SER A 81 -6.52 9.43 -6.62
CA SER A 81 -7.79 9.11 -5.97
C SER A 81 -8.96 9.71 -6.73
N ALA A 82 -10.02 8.97 -6.90
CA ALA A 82 -11.28 9.47 -7.46
C ALA A 82 -11.98 10.50 -6.55
N MET A 83 -11.53 10.61 -5.30
CA MET A 83 -12.07 11.54 -4.30
C MET A 83 -11.36 12.90 -4.30
N ALA A 84 -10.23 13.02 -5.00
CA ALA A 84 -9.43 14.23 -4.96
C ALA A 84 -10.05 15.37 -5.80
N LEU A 85 -9.93 16.57 -5.26
CA LEU A 85 -9.95 17.85 -5.97
C LEU A 85 -11.19 18.22 -6.80
N PRO A 86 -12.42 18.11 -6.27
CA PRO A 86 -13.60 18.54 -7.02
C PRO A 86 -13.55 20.03 -7.40
N HIS A 87 -12.89 20.88 -6.60
CA HIS A 87 -12.78 22.31 -6.82
C HIS A 87 -11.84 22.70 -7.98
N VAL A 88 -10.88 21.83 -8.35
CA VAL A 88 -10.00 22.03 -9.51
C VAL A 88 -10.27 21.02 -10.63
N GLY A 89 -11.30 20.17 -10.52
CA GLY A 89 -11.63 19.15 -11.50
C GLY A 89 -11.74 19.68 -12.92
N TRP A 90 -12.34 20.87 -13.09
CA TRP A 90 -12.44 21.56 -14.38
C TRP A 90 -11.10 21.96 -15.00
N ALA A 91 -10.06 22.12 -14.17
CA ALA A 91 -8.73 22.53 -14.62
C ALA A 91 -7.79 21.35 -14.91
N LEU A 92 -8.21 20.10 -14.60
CA LEU A 92 -7.35 18.94 -14.82
C LEU A 92 -7.10 18.71 -16.31
N GLY A 93 -8.10 18.97 -17.16
CA GLY A 93 -8.08 18.55 -18.55
C GLY A 93 -8.08 17.03 -18.65
N ASP A 94 -7.34 16.48 -19.63
CA ASP A 94 -7.11 15.03 -19.71
C ASP A 94 -6.23 14.58 -18.56
N TYR A 95 -6.63 13.51 -17.87
CA TYR A 95 -5.87 12.95 -16.74
C TYR A 95 -5.90 11.42 -16.72
N ALA A 96 -4.88 10.83 -16.15
CA ALA A 96 -4.91 9.44 -15.74
C ALA A 96 -5.36 9.36 -14.28
N LEU A 97 -6.13 8.32 -13.94
CA LEU A 97 -6.61 8.07 -12.59
C LEU A 97 -6.02 6.77 -12.04
N HIS A 98 -5.42 6.83 -10.85
CA HIS A 98 -4.90 5.68 -10.14
C HIS A 98 -5.67 5.45 -8.85
N LEU A 99 -6.32 4.31 -8.73
CA LEU A 99 -7.18 3.94 -7.62
C LEU A 99 -6.44 3.04 -6.64
N HIS A 100 -6.53 3.36 -5.34
CA HIS A 100 -5.74 2.71 -4.29
C HIS A 100 -6.57 1.94 -3.24
N GLY A 101 -7.88 1.91 -3.39
CA GLY A 101 -8.76 1.06 -2.57
C GLY A 101 -9.96 1.78 -1.99
N THR A 102 -9.82 2.61 -0.97
CA THR A 102 -10.97 3.18 -0.20
C THR A 102 -12.00 3.88 -1.08
N ASP A 103 -11.56 4.60 -2.10
CA ASP A 103 -12.43 5.30 -3.05
C ASP A 103 -13.32 4.33 -3.83
N ILE A 104 -12.77 3.27 -4.38
CA ILE A 104 -13.50 2.35 -5.26
C ILE A 104 -14.05 1.12 -4.51
N ARG A 105 -13.35 0.64 -3.47
CA ARG A 105 -13.78 -0.51 -2.67
C ARG A 105 -14.95 -0.17 -1.72
N THR A 106 -14.97 1.05 -1.18
CA THR A 106 -15.91 1.46 -0.14
C THR A 106 -16.77 2.64 -0.58
N ARG A 107 -16.15 3.78 -0.88
CA ARG A 107 -16.86 5.05 -1.13
C ARG A 107 -17.74 5.03 -2.37
N ARG A 108 -17.40 4.24 -3.37
CA ARG A 108 -18.22 4.05 -4.57
C ARG A 108 -19.67 3.64 -4.24
N TYR A 109 -19.88 2.91 -3.14
CA TYR A 109 -21.19 2.41 -2.72
C TYR A 109 -21.92 3.35 -1.76
N GLU A 110 -21.32 4.46 -1.37
CA GLU A 110 -21.93 5.48 -0.54
C GLU A 110 -22.63 6.53 -1.44
N PRO A 111 -23.95 6.76 -1.31
CA PRO A 111 -24.69 7.68 -2.21
C PRO A 111 -24.08 9.08 -2.31
N ALA A 112 -23.46 9.56 -1.23
CA ALA A 112 -22.82 10.88 -1.20
C ALA A 112 -21.60 11.00 -2.14
N TYR A 113 -21.00 9.88 -2.57
CA TYR A 113 -19.76 9.86 -3.35
C TYR A 113 -19.89 9.16 -4.69
N THR A 114 -20.90 8.30 -4.90
CA THR A 114 -21.07 7.45 -6.07
C THR A 114 -20.95 8.24 -7.39
N ASN A 115 -21.74 9.27 -7.59
CA ASN A 115 -21.73 10.06 -8.83
C ASN A 115 -20.37 10.70 -9.09
N ARG A 116 -19.75 11.25 -8.04
CA ARG A 116 -18.44 11.88 -8.15
C ARG A 116 -17.34 10.90 -8.52
N ILE A 117 -17.37 9.70 -7.94
CA ILE A 117 -16.40 8.65 -8.26
C ILE A 117 -16.66 8.13 -9.67
N TYR A 118 -17.92 7.95 -10.05
CA TYR A 118 -18.31 7.58 -11.40
C TYR A 118 -17.77 8.57 -12.43
N ASP A 119 -18.00 9.86 -12.23
CA ASP A 119 -17.49 10.92 -13.12
C ASP A 119 -15.96 10.89 -13.22
N ALA A 120 -15.27 10.76 -12.08
CA ALA A 120 -13.81 10.69 -12.07
C ALA A 120 -13.27 9.47 -12.84
N VAL A 121 -13.92 8.32 -12.71
CA VAL A 121 -13.51 7.08 -13.40
C VAL A 121 -13.81 7.14 -14.90
N THR A 122 -15.00 7.62 -15.29
CA THR A 122 -15.46 7.59 -16.69
C THR A 122 -14.80 8.67 -17.54
N HIS A 123 -14.45 9.82 -16.96
CA HIS A 123 -13.79 10.92 -17.68
C HIS A 123 -12.26 10.80 -17.70
N ALA A 124 -11.67 9.90 -16.93
CA ALA A 124 -10.23 9.68 -16.99
C ALA A 124 -9.81 9.11 -18.36
N ARG A 125 -8.72 9.61 -18.92
CA ARG A 125 -8.13 9.11 -20.16
C ARG A 125 -7.66 7.66 -20.02
N GLN A 126 -7.05 7.35 -18.87
CA GLN A 126 -6.62 6.03 -18.45
C GLN A 126 -6.96 5.80 -16.98
N VAL A 127 -7.42 4.60 -16.64
CA VAL A 127 -7.65 4.18 -15.27
C VAL A 127 -6.68 3.07 -14.90
N PHE A 128 -6.00 3.25 -13.77
CA PHE A 128 -5.14 2.26 -13.12
C PHE A 128 -5.71 1.88 -11.75
N TYR A 129 -5.40 0.67 -11.29
CA TYR A 129 -5.72 0.22 -9.93
C TYR A 129 -4.56 -0.56 -9.34
N SER A 130 -4.39 -0.51 -8.00
CA SER A 130 -3.18 -0.97 -7.33
C SER A 130 -3.24 -2.41 -6.83
N THR A 131 -4.43 -2.94 -6.51
CA THR A 131 -4.62 -4.27 -5.93
C THR A 131 -5.68 -5.06 -6.69
N PRO A 132 -5.55 -6.39 -6.83
CA PRO A 132 -6.35 -7.16 -7.78
C PRO A 132 -7.85 -7.19 -7.47
N ASP A 133 -8.24 -7.08 -6.20
CA ASP A 133 -9.63 -7.00 -5.76
C ASP A 133 -10.38 -5.80 -6.36
N LEU A 134 -9.66 -4.72 -6.68
CA LEU A 134 -10.29 -3.52 -7.24
C LEU A 134 -10.86 -3.73 -8.64
N ARG A 135 -10.42 -4.77 -9.36
CA ARG A 135 -10.93 -5.09 -10.69
C ARG A 135 -12.44 -5.33 -10.68
N GLU A 136 -12.96 -6.08 -9.71
CA GLU A 136 -14.39 -6.37 -9.61
C GLU A 136 -15.24 -5.11 -9.39
N HIS A 137 -14.67 -4.09 -8.76
CA HIS A 137 -15.32 -2.80 -8.54
C HIS A 137 -15.22 -1.86 -9.74
N LEU A 138 -14.54 -2.22 -10.82
CA LEU A 138 -14.32 -1.38 -12.00
C LEU A 138 -14.94 -1.94 -13.27
N THR A 139 -15.22 -3.24 -13.29
CA THR A 139 -15.59 -3.98 -14.52
C THR A 139 -16.81 -3.39 -15.24
N ASP A 140 -17.78 -2.86 -14.49
CA ASP A 140 -19.00 -2.24 -15.06
C ASP A 140 -18.79 -0.79 -15.54
N TRP A 141 -17.76 -0.08 -15.06
CA TRP A 141 -17.49 1.31 -15.42
C TRP A 141 -16.29 1.47 -16.36
N ARG A 142 -15.23 0.69 -16.14
CA ARG A 142 -13.97 0.76 -16.89
C ARG A 142 -13.31 -0.62 -17.01
N PRO A 143 -13.89 -1.53 -17.82
CA PRO A 143 -13.37 -2.90 -17.96
C PRO A 143 -11.92 -2.95 -18.48
N GLU A 144 -11.47 -1.90 -19.17
CA GLU A 144 -10.10 -1.75 -19.69
C GLU A 144 -9.11 -1.17 -18.67
N ALA A 145 -9.55 -0.90 -17.41
CA ALA A 145 -8.66 -0.45 -16.36
C ALA A 145 -7.51 -1.44 -16.14
N ARG A 146 -6.32 -0.93 -15.81
CA ARG A 146 -5.10 -1.74 -15.75
C ARG A 146 -4.58 -1.87 -14.34
N LEU A 147 -4.19 -3.08 -13.96
CA LEU A 147 -3.45 -3.31 -12.73
C LEU A 147 -2.03 -2.73 -12.88
N ILE A 148 -1.66 -1.88 -11.93
CA ILE A 148 -0.29 -1.47 -11.67
C ILE A 148 0.04 -1.94 -10.26
N PRO A 149 0.81 -3.01 -10.09
CA PRO A 149 1.16 -3.52 -8.78
C PRO A 149 1.78 -2.44 -7.90
N VAL A 150 1.40 -2.41 -6.61
CA VAL A 150 1.92 -1.41 -5.66
C VAL A 150 3.45 -1.43 -5.66
N PRO A 151 4.13 -0.31 -5.97
CA PRO A 151 5.59 -0.27 -5.92
C PRO A 151 6.11 -0.25 -4.49
N VAL A 152 7.24 -0.90 -4.27
CA VAL A 152 7.96 -0.94 -2.99
C VAL A 152 9.36 -0.36 -3.16
N ASP A 153 9.80 0.43 -2.19
CA ASP A 153 11.18 0.90 -2.13
C ASP A 153 12.11 -0.25 -1.72
N LEU A 154 12.94 -0.70 -2.64
CA LEU A 154 13.89 -1.79 -2.40
C LEU A 154 15.19 -1.31 -1.74
N ASP A 155 15.47 -0.03 -1.78
CA ASP A 155 16.70 0.59 -1.31
C ASP A 155 16.52 1.32 0.04
N CYS A 156 15.54 0.87 0.84
CA CYS A 156 15.28 1.46 2.14
C CYS A 156 16.50 1.26 3.06
N PRO A 157 17.11 2.36 3.58
CA PRO A 157 18.31 2.27 4.39
C PRO A 157 18.04 1.54 5.71
N ALA A 158 19.10 0.96 6.28
CA ALA A 158 19.07 0.43 7.63
C ALA A 158 18.80 1.54 8.66
N ALA A 159 18.07 1.19 9.70
CA ALA A 159 17.72 2.10 10.79
C ALA A 159 17.84 1.39 12.15
N ILE A 160 17.75 2.14 13.23
CA ILE A 160 17.66 1.54 14.57
C ILE A 160 16.27 0.93 14.73
N ASN A 161 16.23 -0.36 15.16
CA ASN A 161 14.97 -1.01 15.49
C ASN A 161 14.45 -0.48 16.84
N PRO A 162 13.36 0.29 16.86
CA PRO A 162 12.87 0.90 18.10
C PRO A 162 12.30 -0.13 19.09
N TYR A 163 11.82 -1.27 18.62
CA TYR A 163 11.36 -2.35 19.50
C TYR A 163 12.53 -2.90 20.33
N HIS A 164 13.64 -3.26 19.70
CA HIS A 164 14.82 -3.74 20.40
C HIS A 164 15.39 -2.70 21.36
N ALA A 165 15.38 -1.43 20.99
CA ALA A 165 15.85 -0.34 21.84
C ALA A 165 14.95 -0.16 23.08
N GLN A 166 13.63 -0.25 22.96
CA GLN A 166 12.68 -0.11 24.07
C GLN A 166 12.66 -1.34 24.98
N ALA A 167 12.61 -2.53 24.40
CA ALA A 167 12.54 -3.78 25.13
C ALA A 167 13.89 -4.16 25.79
N ARG A 168 14.99 -3.47 25.47
CA ARG A 168 16.38 -3.85 25.81
C ARG A 168 16.64 -5.34 25.54
N SER A 169 16.03 -5.87 24.50
CA SER A 169 16.02 -7.27 24.12
C SER A 169 16.36 -7.43 22.65
N THR A 170 17.22 -8.37 22.35
CA THR A 170 17.50 -8.84 20.97
C THR A 170 16.73 -10.13 20.67
N GLY A 171 15.71 -10.44 21.46
CA GLY A 171 14.89 -11.65 21.32
C GLY A 171 14.15 -11.69 19.99
N SER A 172 13.88 -12.90 19.54
CA SER A 172 13.09 -13.16 18.33
C SER A 172 11.63 -12.71 18.49
N TYR A 173 11.00 -12.23 17.44
CA TYR A 173 9.60 -11.85 17.45
C TYR A 173 8.89 -12.13 16.14
N VAL A 174 7.57 -12.28 16.22
CA VAL A 174 6.63 -12.28 15.10
C VAL A 174 6.02 -10.88 14.98
N PHE A 175 6.03 -10.30 13.80
CA PHE A 175 5.52 -8.96 13.57
C PHE A 175 4.20 -8.96 12.78
N PHE A 176 3.14 -8.39 13.37
CA PHE A 176 1.88 -8.11 12.69
C PHE A 176 2.01 -6.82 11.90
N VAL A 177 2.22 -6.92 10.60
CA VAL A 177 2.58 -5.78 9.74
C VAL A 177 1.41 -4.88 9.39
N SER A 178 0.18 -5.37 9.52
CA SER A 178 -1.03 -4.66 9.12
C SER A 178 -1.63 -3.85 10.27
N ARG A 179 -2.51 -2.90 9.94
CA ARG A 179 -3.31 -2.16 10.92
C ARG A 179 -4.36 -3.06 11.53
N TRP A 180 -4.68 -2.84 12.81
CA TRP A 180 -5.74 -3.52 13.52
C TRP A 180 -7.11 -2.91 13.17
N GLU A 181 -7.63 -3.25 11.99
CA GLU A 181 -8.91 -2.76 11.47
C GLU A 181 -9.75 -3.94 10.96
N ALA A 182 -11.08 -3.84 11.11
CA ALA A 182 -12.00 -4.90 10.66
C ALA A 182 -11.85 -5.18 9.16
N VAL A 183 -11.68 -4.13 8.32
CA VAL A 183 -11.48 -4.25 6.87
C VAL A 183 -10.14 -4.91 6.49
N LYS A 184 -9.23 -5.08 7.44
CA LYS A 184 -7.95 -5.78 7.31
C LYS A 184 -7.98 -7.18 7.93
N GLY A 185 -9.15 -7.62 8.39
CA GLY A 185 -9.31 -8.88 9.11
C GLY A 185 -8.72 -8.86 10.52
N GLY A 186 -8.79 -7.70 11.21
CA GLY A 186 -8.21 -7.51 12.54
C GLY A 186 -8.69 -8.52 13.57
N ASN A 187 -9.95 -8.95 13.53
CA ASN A 187 -10.46 -10.00 14.43
C ASN A 187 -9.70 -11.32 14.24
N THR A 188 -9.51 -11.76 13.01
CA THR A 188 -8.75 -12.98 12.72
C THR A 188 -7.29 -12.87 13.15
N GLN A 189 -6.68 -11.67 12.99
CA GLN A 189 -5.31 -11.41 13.46
C GLN A 189 -5.21 -11.51 15.00
N VAL A 190 -6.19 -10.97 15.74
CA VAL A 190 -6.25 -11.10 17.21
C VAL A 190 -6.36 -12.56 17.63
N GLU A 191 -7.25 -13.33 17.01
CA GLU A 191 -7.40 -14.76 17.32
C GLU A 191 -6.12 -15.55 16.96
N ALA A 192 -5.45 -15.21 15.84
CA ALA A 192 -4.16 -15.79 15.49
C ALA A 192 -3.08 -15.45 16.53
N ALA A 193 -3.08 -14.24 17.08
CA ALA A 193 -2.16 -13.86 18.15
C ALA A 193 -2.40 -14.69 19.42
N LYS A 194 -3.65 -14.92 19.81
CA LYS A 194 -3.99 -15.82 20.94
C LYS A 194 -3.50 -17.25 20.69
N CYS A 195 -3.77 -17.80 19.50
CA CYS A 195 -3.31 -19.14 19.12
C CYS A 195 -1.77 -19.25 19.14
N LEU A 196 -1.07 -18.20 18.67
CA LEU A 196 0.39 -18.13 18.71
C LEU A 196 0.90 -18.05 20.14
N ARG A 197 0.32 -17.15 20.98
CA ARG A 197 0.79 -16.97 22.35
C ARG A 197 0.66 -18.25 23.19
N ALA A 198 -0.37 -19.04 22.95
CA ALA A 198 -0.57 -20.32 23.62
C ALA A 198 0.49 -21.41 23.26
N ARG A 199 1.22 -21.23 22.15
CA ARG A 199 2.15 -22.23 21.61
C ARG A 199 3.61 -21.77 21.55
N LEU A 200 3.82 -20.48 21.54
CA LEU A 200 5.18 -19.91 21.49
C LEU A 200 5.83 -19.94 22.85
N ASP A 201 7.13 -20.18 22.84
CA ASP A 201 7.98 -19.93 24.01
C ASP A 201 7.93 -18.44 24.39
N GLN A 202 8.13 -18.16 25.68
CA GLN A 202 8.15 -16.80 26.22
C GLN A 202 9.28 -15.94 25.64
N SER A 203 10.32 -16.56 25.09
CA SER A 203 11.43 -15.87 24.43
C SER A 203 11.06 -15.27 23.07
N VAL A 204 9.94 -15.70 22.46
CA VAL A 204 9.44 -15.15 21.19
C VAL A 204 8.30 -14.17 21.46
N ALA A 205 8.50 -12.91 21.18
CA ALA A 205 7.49 -11.88 21.35
C ALA A 205 6.51 -11.83 20.16
N LEU A 206 5.29 -11.35 20.41
CA LEU A 206 4.37 -10.88 19.39
C LEU A 206 4.40 -9.36 19.39
N VAL A 207 4.62 -8.74 18.24
CA VAL A 207 4.78 -7.28 18.10
C VAL A 207 3.83 -6.77 17.03
N GLY A 208 3.24 -5.59 17.24
CA GLY A 208 2.39 -4.93 16.26
C GLY A 208 2.43 -3.42 16.42
N LEU A 209 1.90 -2.67 15.44
CA LEU A 209 1.80 -1.21 15.56
C LEU A 209 0.58 -0.82 16.39
N GLN A 210 0.70 0.23 17.20
CA GLN A 210 -0.42 0.90 17.86
C GLN A 210 -1.18 1.76 16.82
N TRP A 211 -1.83 1.08 15.88
CA TRP A 211 -2.53 1.72 14.78
C TRP A 211 -3.73 0.89 14.31
N GLY A 212 -4.94 1.43 14.48
CA GLY A 212 -6.20 0.80 14.09
C GLY A 212 -7.34 1.18 15.02
N ASP A 213 -8.35 0.33 15.07
CA ASP A 213 -9.53 0.47 15.91
C ASP A 213 -9.16 0.21 17.38
N SER A 214 -9.59 1.07 18.29
CA SER A 214 -9.22 0.98 19.73
C SER A 214 -9.59 -0.37 20.34
N GLN A 215 -10.77 -0.91 20.03
CA GLN A 215 -11.21 -2.23 20.53
C GLN A 215 -10.31 -3.38 20.05
N LEU A 216 -9.84 -3.31 18.79
CA LEU A 216 -8.93 -4.32 18.26
C LEU A 216 -7.52 -4.16 18.83
N LEU A 217 -7.08 -2.93 19.12
CA LEU A 217 -5.81 -2.67 19.80
C LEU A 217 -5.82 -3.25 21.23
N ASP A 218 -6.88 -3.00 21.99
CA ASP A 218 -7.04 -3.54 23.35
C ASP A 218 -7.06 -5.08 23.30
N ALA A 219 -7.83 -5.68 22.39
CA ALA A 219 -7.88 -7.13 22.23
C ALA A 219 -6.53 -7.74 21.79
N ALA A 220 -5.74 -7.04 20.97
CA ALA A 220 -4.40 -7.48 20.58
C ALA A 220 -3.43 -7.46 21.78
N GLN A 221 -3.51 -6.44 22.64
CA GLN A 221 -2.72 -6.39 23.88
C GLN A 221 -3.11 -7.53 24.83
N GLU A 222 -4.40 -7.78 25.01
CA GLU A 222 -4.91 -8.90 25.81
C GLU A 222 -4.45 -10.27 25.25
N ALA A 223 -4.30 -10.37 23.92
CA ALA A 223 -3.73 -11.55 23.26
C ALA A 223 -2.20 -11.65 23.40
N GLY A 224 -1.56 -10.73 24.12
CA GLY A 224 -0.12 -10.72 24.39
C GLY A 224 0.72 -10.07 23.30
N VAL A 225 0.13 -9.24 22.43
CA VAL A 225 0.87 -8.45 21.43
C VAL A 225 1.45 -7.19 22.10
N CYS A 226 2.76 -6.99 22.00
CA CYS A 226 3.42 -5.74 22.35
C CYS A 226 3.15 -4.70 21.25
N LEU A 227 2.35 -3.69 21.54
CA LEU A 227 2.05 -2.61 20.62
C LEU A 227 3.10 -1.51 20.71
N ILE A 228 3.76 -1.22 19.59
CA ILE A 228 4.73 -0.12 19.47
C ILE A 228 4.11 1.06 18.69
N PRO A 229 4.56 2.30 18.94
CA PRO A 229 4.06 3.47 18.23
C PRO A 229 4.21 3.34 16.71
N LYS A 230 3.40 4.09 15.96
CA LYS A 230 3.57 4.21 14.52
C LYS A 230 4.96 4.78 14.19
N LEU A 231 5.68 4.11 13.30
CA LEU A 231 7.07 4.38 12.97
C LEU A 231 7.23 5.15 11.65
N PRO A 232 8.30 5.94 11.50
CA PRO A 232 8.78 6.40 10.20
C PRO A 232 9.19 5.22 9.30
N GLY A 233 9.10 5.39 7.98
CA GLY A 233 9.29 4.30 7.01
C GLY A 233 10.56 3.47 7.20
N ALA A 234 11.73 4.09 7.37
CA ALA A 234 12.99 3.35 7.57
C ALA A 234 13.01 2.53 8.87
N GLN A 235 12.47 3.06 9.97
CA GLN A 235 12.36 2.31 11.22
C GLN A 235 11.34 1.18 11.12
N TYR A 236 10.22 1.41 10.44
CA TYR A 236 9.22 0.38 10.18
C TYR A 236 9.82 -0.78 9.39
N ARG A 237 10.55 -0.47 8.30
CA ARG A 237 11.27 -1.48 7.51
C ARG A 237 12.30 -2.24 8.33
N GLN A 238 12.98 -1.57 9.27
CA GLN A 238 13.94 -2.24 10.15
C GLN A 238 13.23 -3.21 11.12
N VAL A 239 12.06 -2.85 11.64
CA VAL A 239 11.27 -3.79 12.47
C VAL A 239 10.83 -5.01 11.64
N ILE A 240 10.45 -4.83 10.37
CA ILE A 240 10.16 -5.96 9.48
C ILE A 240 11.43 -6.82 9.28
N ARG A 241 12.54 -6.21 8.92
CA ARG A 241 13.82 -6.90 8.60
C ARG A 241 14.32 -7.78 9.74
N ASP A 242 14.12 -7.34 10.98
CA ASP A 242 14.57 -8.05 12.16
C ASP A 242 13.53 -9.07 12.68
N ALA A 243 12.35 -9.12 12.11
CA ALA A 243 11.32 -10.08 12.51
C ALA A 243 11.67 -11.50 12.05
N ALA A 244 11.37 -12.49 12.86
CA ALA A 244 11.56 -13.90 12.51
C ALA A 244 10.50 -14.38 11.50
N ALA A 245 9.30 -13.79 11.55
CA ALA A 245 8.21 -13.97 10.60
C ALA A 245 7.25 -12.76 10.69
N CYS A 246 6.51 -12.51 9.63
CA CYS A 246 5.47 -11.50 9.56
C CYS A 246 4.10 -12.12 9.35
N VAL A 247 3.09 -11.60 10.06
CA VAL A 247 1.68 -11.91 9.83
C VAL A 247 1.05 -10.68 9.15
N GLY A 248 0.55 -10.87 7.94
CA GLY A 248 -0.13 -9.84 7.15
C GLY A 248 -1.61 -9.71 7.46
N GLN A 249 -2.28 -8.85 6.70
CA GLN A 249 -3.74 -8.74 6.76
C GLN A 249 -4.41 -10.03 6.29
N THR A 250 -5.62 -10.28 6.80
CA THR A 250 -6.39 -11.46 6.43
C THR A 250 -7.55 -11.13 5.47
N ALA A 251 -7.48 -9.99 4.80
CA ALA A 251 -8.47 -9.55 3.82
C ALA A 251 -8.26 -10.13 2.40
N GLY A 252 -7.33 -11.06 2.22
CA GLY A 252 -7.12 -11.78 0.96
C GLY A 252 -6.31 -11.03 -0.09
N ILE A 253 -5.65 -9.93 0.26
CA ILE A 253 -4.79 -9.14 -0.64
C ILE A 253 -3.44 -8.80 0.01
N LEU A 254 -2.44 -8.50 -0.81
CA LEU A 254 -1.20 -7.85 -0.37
C LEU A 254 -1.31 -6.34 -0.57
N SER A 255 -0.91 -5.58 0.42
CA SER A 255 -0.70 -4.13 0.36
C SER A 255 0.76 -3.79 0.64
N ALA A 256 1.11 -2.52 0.73
CA ALA A 256 2.51 -2.09 0.86
C ALA A 256 3.26 -2.79 2.01
N SER A 257 2.64 -2.95 3.17
CA SER A 257 3.27 -3.57 4.35
C SER A 257 3.66 -5.03 4.13
N GLU A 258 2.78 -5.80 3.50
CA GLU A 258 3.03 -7.20 3.16
C GLU A 258 4.13 -7.33 2.10
N LEU A 259 4.10 -6.47 1.09
CA LEU A 259 5.13 -6.42 0.05
C LEU A 259 6.49 -5.98 0.60
N GLU A 260 6.51 -5.11 1.60
CA GLU A 260 7.72 -4.72 2.31
C GLU A 260 8.34 -5.89 3.10
N ALA A 261 7.51 -6.78 3.67
CA ALA A 261 8.01 -7.99 4.32
C ALA A 261 8.66 -8.96 3.31
N LEU A 262 8.01 -9.15 2.16
CA LEU A 262 8.58 -9.95 1.07
C LEU A 262 9.86 -9.34 0.50
N ALA A 263 9.97 -8.01 0.45
CA ALA A 263 11.15 -7.29 -0.02
C ALA A 263 12.37 -7.44 0.92
N GLU A 264 12.14 -7.79 2.19
CA GLU A 264 13.19 -8.06 3.18
C GLU A 264 13.46 -9.57 3.36
N ASP A 265 12.93 -10.43 2.49
CA ASP A 265 13.03 -11.91 2.56
C ASP A 265 12.55 -12.48 3.91
N VAL A 266 11.63 -11.79 4.58
CA VAL A 266 11.01 -12.26 5.81
C VAL A 266 9.80 -13.13 5.47
N PRO A 267 9.68 -14.33 6.06
CA PRO A 267 8.50 -15.18 5.85
C PRO A 267 7.21 -14.41 6.16
N LEU A 268 6.35 -14.28 5.17
CA LEU A 268 5.06 -13.60 5.29
C LEU A 268 3.92 -14.61 5.27
N ILE A 269 3.15 -14.64 6.33
CA ILE A 269 1.92 -15.42 6.41
C ILE A 269 0.75 -14.48 6.12
N ALA A 270 0.13 -14.61 4.96
CA ALA A 270 -1.03 -13.84 4.55
C ALA A 270 -1.92 -14.69 3.63
N PRO A 271 -3.26 -14.74 3.84
CA PRO A 271 -4.17 -15.38 2.90
C PRO A 271 -4.25 -14.56 1.62
N LEU A 272 -4.39 -15.25 0.50
CA LEU A 272 -4.69 -14.64 -0.79
C LEU A 272 -6.02 -15.18 -1.29
N ASN A 273 -6.92 -14.31 -1.73
CA ASN A 273 -8.18 -14.74 -2.29
C ASN A 273 -7.97 -15.30 -3.72
N PRO A 274 -8.23 -16.59 -3.97
CA PRO A 274 -7.97 -17.21 -5.26
C PRO A 274 -8.70 -16.55 -6.44
N SER A 275 -9.85 -15.90 -6.17
CA SER A 275 -10.62 -15.18 -7.19
C SER A 275 -9.93 -13.91 -7.68
N TRP A 276 -9.01 -13.36 -6.90
CA TRP A 276 -8.26 -12.15 -7.23
C TRP A 276 -6.84 -12.44 -7.71
N TYR A 277 -6.24 -13.54 -7.22
CA TYR A 277 -4.89 -13.97 -7.59
C TYR A 277 -4.99 -15.05 -8.68
N ASP A 278 -5.26 -14.60 -9.88
CA ASP A 278 -5.46 -15.42 -11.09
C ASP A 278 -4.33 -15.19 -12.12
N THR A 279 -4.49 -15.72 -13.31
CA THR A 279 -3.52 -15.60 -14.41
C THR A 279 -3.65 -14.31 -15.21
N SER A 280 -4.50 -13.36 -14.82
CA SER A 280 -4.74 -12.13 -15.58
C SER A 280 -3.56 -11.16 -15.59
N HIS A 281 -2.65 -11.28 -14.62
CA HIS A 281 -1.42 -10.50 -14.56
C HIS A 281 -0.28 -11.34 -13.95
N PRO A 282 0.96 -11.24 -14.47
CA PRO A 282 2.09 -12.05 -13.97
C PRO A 282 2.42 -11.88 -12.48
N SER A 283 2.13 -10.71 -11.89
CA SER A 283 2.33 -10.46 -10.47
C SER A 283 1.30 -11.15 -9.55
N LEU A 284 0.31 -11.80 -10.09
CA LEU A 284 -0.72 -12.50 -9.34
C LEU A 284 -0.48 -14.01 -9.28
N VAL A 285 0.52 -14.47 -10.03
CA VAL A 285 0.89 -15.89 -10.12
C VAL A 285 2.11 -16.14 -9.23
N ASP A 286 2.15 -17.31 -8.59
CA ASP A 286 3.28 -17.76 -7.77
C ASP A 286 3.75 -16.74 -6.72
N VAL A 287 2.79 -16.09 -6.08
CA VAL A 287 3.06 -15.10 -5.03
C VAL A 287 3.74 -15.80 -3.85
N PRO A 288 4.94 -15.35 -3.41
CA PRO A 288 5.77 -16.10 -2.48
C PRO A 288 5.37 -15.89 -1.00
N VAL A 289 4.08 -16.01 -0.69
CA VAL A 289 3.62 -16.06 0.71
C VAL A 289 3.92 -17.42 1.32
N TRP A 290 4.19 -17.45 2.63
CA TRP A 290 4.50 -18.67 3.33
C TRP A 290 3.28 -19.59 3.41
N GLY A 291 3.44 -20.84 2.94
CA GLY A 291 2.34 -21.80 2.85
C GLY A 291 1.59 -21.81 1.52
N GLY A 292 1.98 -20.94 0.57
CA GLY A 292 1.43 -20.90 -0.80
C GLY A 292 0.16 -20.06 -0.94
N THR A 293 -0.29 -19.91 -2.18
CA THR A 293 -1.39 -19.01 -2.59
C THR A 293 -2.79 -19.57 -2.36
N ALA A 294 -2.94 -20.86 -2.12
CA ALA A 294 -4.25 -21.54 -2.19
C ALA A 294 -4.86 -21.76 -0.81
N LEU A 295 -5.03 -20.69 -0.04
CA LEU A 295 -5.71 -20.84 1.26
C LEU A 295 -6.96 -19.97 1.26
N ASP A 296 -8.08 -20.61 1.02
CA ASP A 296 -9.42 -20.15 1.37
C ASP A 296 -9.42 -19.62 2.81
N PRO A 297 -10.24 -18.63 3.21
CA PRO A 297 -9.88 -17.67 4.25
C PRO A 297 -9.15 -18.34 5.40
N LEU A 298 -7.87 -17.98 5.59
CA LEU A 298 -7.06 -18.56 6.65
C LEU A 298 -7.74 -18.31 7.97
N ASP A 299 -8.16 -19.39 8.62
CA ASP A 299 -8.53 -19.29 10.01
C ASP A 299 -7.30 -18.98 10.87
N SER A 300 -7.56 -18.50 12.07
CA SER A 300 -6.52 -18.09 13.03
C SER A 300 -5.58 -19.26 13.39
N GLU A 301 -6.10 -20.47 13.40
CA GLU A 301 -5.37 -21.70 13.70
C GLU A 301 -4.35 -22.03 12.59
N THR A 302 -4.74 -21.90 11.34
CA THR A 302 -3.87 -22.13 10.19
C THR A 302 -2.78 -21.06 10.12
N ILE A 303 -3.12 -19.78 10.38
CA ILE A 303 -2.12 -18.72 10.49
C ILE A 303 -1.08 -19.05 11.56
N ALA A 304 -1.52 -19.48 12.74
CA ALA A 304 -0.60 -19.86 13.82
C ALA A 304 0.29 -21.04 13.43
N LYS A 305 -0.26 -22.10 12.80
CA LYS A 305 0.53 -23.26 12.33
C LYS A 305 1.59 -22.86 11.31
N LEU A 306 1.23 -22.05 10.32
CA LEU A 306 2.15 -21.59 9.29
C LEU A 306 3.24 -20.69 9.88
N THR A 307 2.88 -19.83 10.84
CA THR A 307 3.86 -18.99 11.55
C THR A 307 4.87 -19.84 12.32
N LEU A 308 4.40 -20.85 13.06
CA LEU A 308 5.30 -21.78 13.78
C LEU A 308 6.21 -22.54 12.82
N ALA A 309 5.71 -23.01 11.70
CA ALA A 309 6.51 -23.67 10.67
C ALA A 309 7.59 -22.74 10.09
N ALA A 310 7.25 -21.46 9.87
CA ALA A 310 8.21 -20.47 9.41
C ALA A 310 9.32 -20.21 10.44
N LEU A 311 8.98 -20.13 11.72
CA LEU A 311 9.95 -19.96 12.81
C LEU A 311 10.91 -21.16 12.96
N GLN A 312 10.41 -22.37 12.72
CA GLN A 312 11.21 -23.61 12.80
C GLN A 312 12.10 -23.82 11.57
N THR A 313 11.83 -23.12 10.46
CA THR A 313 12.59 -23.27 9.23
C THR A 313 13.86 -22.44 9.26
N PRO A 314 15.04 -23.07 9.13
CA PRO A 314 16.32 -22.35 9.06
C PRO A 314 16.33 -21.30 7.96
N VAL A 315 16.94 -20.14 8.20
CA VAL A 315 17.00 -19.02 7.24
C VAL A 315 17.55 -19.49 5.88
N SER A 316 18.55 -20.35 5.87
CA SER A 316 19.15 -20.89 4.63
C SER A 316 18.21 -21.78 3.78
N LYS A 317 17.07 -22.19 4.34
CA LYS A 317 16.06 -23.00 3.64
C LYS A 317 14.81 -22.20 3.26
N ARG A 318 14.77 -20.90 3.61
CA ARG A 318 13.64 -20.03 3.26
C ARG A 318 13.75 -19.62 1.78
N PRO A 319 12.65 -19.64 1.03
CA PRO A 319 12.69 -19.16 -0.36
C PRO A 319 12.98 -17.65 -0.39
N PRO A 320 13.84 -17.19 -1.32
CA PRO A 320 14.02 -15.76 -1.54
C PRO A 320 12.74 -15.18 -2.12
N THR A 321 12.25 -14.08 -1.54
CA THR A 321 11.02 -13.42 -1.97
C THR A 321 11.28 -12.05 -2.60
N ARG A 322 12.45 -11.46 -2.29
CA ARG A 322 12.87 -10.15 -2.79
C ARG A 322 12.91 -10.07 -4.31
N ASP A 323 13.39 -11.13 -4.99
CA ASP A 323 13.48 -11.15 -6.46
C ASP A 323 12.10 -11.04 -7.12
N TRP A 324 11.08 -11.67 -6.54
CA TRP A 324 9.71 -11.55 -7.01
C TRP A 324 9.20 -10.12 -6.82
N VAL A 325 9.45 -9.49 -5.65
CA VAL A 325 9.10 -8.09 -5.40
C VAL A 325 9.84 -7.18 -6.38
N GLN A 326 11.12 -7.38 -6.61
CA GLN A 326 11.90 -6.60 -7.56
C GLN A 326 11.35 -6.71 -8.98
N ARG A 327 10.97 -7.89 -9.40
CA ARG A 327 10.43 -8.13 -10.73
C ARG A 327 9.08 -7.46 -10.97
N PHE A 328 8.17 -7.49 -10.00
CA PHE A 328 6.79 -7.09 -10.20
C PHE A 328 6.39 -5.82 -9.44
N HIS A 329 7.09 -5.49 -8.37
CA HIS A 329 6.76 -4.41 -7.44
C HIS A 329 7.89 -3.38 -7.29
N SER A 330 8.93 -3.43 -8.13
CA SER A 330 9.90 -2.34 -8.16
C SER A 330 9.28 -1.06 -8.73
N PRO A 331 9.78 0.13 -8.36
CA PRO A 331 9.33 1.38 -8.94
C PRO A 331 9.48 1.42 -10.47
N THR A 332 10.52 0.77 -11.01
CA THR A 332 10.77 0.67 -12.45
C THR A 332 9.74 -0.23 -13.16
N ALA A 333 9.35 -1.35 -12.53
CA ALA A 333 8.31 -2.22 -13.08
C ALA A 333 6.95 -1.49 -13.12
N ALA A 334 6.60 -0.79 -12.04
CA ALA A 334 5.38 0.01 -11.97
C ALA A 334 5.40 1.17 -13.00
N LEU A 335 6.52 1.86 -13.16
CA LEU A 335 6.71 2.91 -14.19
C LEU A 335 6.47 2.35 -15.59
N THR A 336 7.03 1.18 -15.90
CA THR A 336 6.84 0.52 -17.21
C THR A 336 5.37 0.29 -17.49
N GLY A 337 4.62 -0.29 -16.54
CA GLY A 337 3.19 -0.52 -16.69
C GLY A 337 2.38 0.78 -16.87
N VAL A 338 2.74 1.85 -16.14
CA VAL A 338 2.10 3.17 -16.30
C VAL A 338 2.36 3.73 -17.70
N LEU A 339 3.59 3.70 -18.18
CA LEU A 339 3.95 4.19 -19.53
C LEU A 339 3.25 3.38 -20.64
N GLU A 340 3.11 2.07 -20.48
CA GLU A 340 2.35 1.22 -21.39
C GLU A 340 0.87 1.61 -21.38
N GLY A 341 0.29 1.86 -20.21
CA GLY A 341 -1.08 2.33 -20.09
C GLY A 341 -1.30 3.67 -20.77
N TYR A 342 -0.39 4.62 -20.61
CA TYR A 342 -0.44 5.91 -21.30
C TYR A 342 -0.41 5.75 -22.82
N ARG A 343 0.50 4.93 -23.35
CA ARG A 343 0.58 4.66 -24.80
C ARG A 343 -0.69 4.02 -25.32
N ALA A 344 -1.25 3.02 -24.62
CA ALA A 344 -2.47 2.34 -25.02
C ALA A 344 -3.68 3.27 -25.07
N ALA A 345 -3.75 4.26 -24.18
CA ALA A 345 -4.78 5.28 -24.17
C ALA A 345 -4.54 6.40 -25.21
N GLY A 346 -3.44 6.38 -25.93
CA GLY A 346 -3.05 7.45 -26.84
C GLY A 346 -2.81 8.80 -26.12
N TRP A 347 -2.40 8.73 -24.87
CA TRP A 347 -2.27 9.89 -23.97
C TRP A 347 -0.85 10.44 -23.92
#